data_7ef5b737b8d5f88d7dd5c15b2ca0ac9a
#
_entry.id   7ef5b737b8d5f88d7dd5c15b2ca0ac9a
#
_cell.length_a   1.000
_cell.length_b   1.000
_cell.length_c   1.000
_cell.angle_alpha   90.00
_cell.angle_beta   90.00
_cell.angle_gamma   90.00
#
_symmetry.space_group_name_H-M   'P 1'
#
loop_
_entity.id
_entity.type
_entity.pdbx_description
1 polymer ?
#
loop_
_entity_poly.entity_id
_entity_poly.type
_entity_poly.pdbx_seq_one_letter_code
_entity_poly.pdbx_strand_id
1 'polypeptide(L)'
;MNKNEFTISSQEKKFAIEHLNRTGKAFVEAIQDFNEKHWYMRPGAGQWSAAECAQHILETELYYYMPTVEKVLSEEPAPARMAEANGKDNSIIAGMENREYKIKGQPWEESSEKVIDREALITTFQAKRAENIVWLENSEGAFRANFIDFPGMGTIDVYQFILFISSHTTRHTGQIQDIKDLEFSQSA
;
A
#
# COMPACT_ATOMS: atom_id res chain seq x y z
N MET A 1 -30.84 -3.14 4.14
CA MET A 1 -30.36 -1.98 3.36
C MET A 1 -29.76 -2.48 2.06
N ASN A 2 -29.95 -1.72 0.97
CA ASN A 2 -29.35 -2.09 -0.31
C ASN A 2 -27.85 -1.72 -0.28
N LYS A 3 -26.94 -2.72 -0.27
CA LYS A 3 -25.49 -2.50 -0.22
C LYS A 3 -24.96 -1.63 -1.38
N ASN A 4 -25.68 -1.56 -2.48
CA ASN A 4 -25.34 -0.76 -3.65
C ASN A 4 -25.54 0.76 -3.44
N GLU A 5 -26.21 1.19 -2.38
CA GLU A 5 -26.39 2.61 -2.06
C GLU A 5 -25.09 3.28 -1.58
N PHE A 6 -24.14 2.50 -1.05
CA PHE A 6 -22.89 2.99 -0.46
C PHE A 6 -21.66 2.52 -1.24
N THR A 7 -21.85 2.10 -2.48
CA THR A 7 -20.73 1.73 -3.35
C THR A 7 -19.96 2.96 -3.82
N ILE A 8 -18.76 2.73 -4.33
CA ILE A 8 -17.96 3.78 -4.98
C ILE A 8 -18.49 4.06 -6.39
N SER A 9 -18.36 5.32 -6.83
CA SER A 9 -18.68 5.72 -8.19
C SER A 9 -17.71 5.08 -9.21
N SER A 10 -18.11 5.00 -10.47
CA SER A 10 -17.23 4.53 -11.56
C SER A 10 -15.95 5.37 -11.67
N GLN A 11 -16.01 6.68 -11.33
CA GLN A 11 -14.85 7.55 -11.36
C GLN A 11 -13.88 7.24 -10.21
N GLU A 12 -14.39 6.99 -9.00
CA GLU A 12 -13.58 6.58 -7.84
C GLU A 12 -12.93 5.21 -8.09
N LYS A 13 -13.69 4.25 -8.60
CA LYS A 13 -13.16 2.93 -8.97
C LYS A 13 -12.04 3.04 -9.99
N LYS A 14 -12.25 3.80 -11.06
CA LYS A 14 -11.23 4.07 -12.08
C LYS A 14 -9.99 4.72 -11.48
N PHE A 15 -10.15 5.73 -10.66
CA PHE A 15 -9.04 6.42 -9.99
C PHE A 15 -8.22 5.46 -9.12
N ALA A 16 -8.87 4.63 -8.29
CA ALA A 16 -8.18 3.67 -7.43
C ALA A 16 -7.40 2.64 -8.26
N ILE A 17 -7.97 2.12 -9.35
CA ILE A 17 -7.31 1.18 -10.26
C ILE A 17 -6.09 1.82 -10.93
N GLU A 18 -6.22 3.03 -11.46
CA GLU A 18 -5.11 3.78 -12.07
C GLU A 18 -4.00 4.05 -11.04
N HIS A 19 -4.38 4.38 -9.81
CA HIS A 19 -3.44 4.64 -8.73
C HIS A 19 -2.67 3.35 -8.32
N LEU A 20 -3.36 2.22 -8.16
CA LEU A 20 -2.76 0.91 -7.90
C LEU A 20 -1.79 0.48 -9.02
N ASN A 21 -2.19 0.67 -10.28
CA ASN A 21 -1.35 0.35 -11.44
C ASN A 21 -0.08 1.23 -11.47
N ARG A 22 -0.24 2.55 -11.31
CA ARG A 22 0.86 3.51 -11.34
C ARG A 22 1.89 3.22 -10.23
N THR A 23 1.42 3.01 -9.01
CA THR A 23 2.30 2.77 -7.86
C THR A 23 2.99 1.41 -7.93
N GLY A 24 2.28 0.38 -8.39
CA GLY A 24 2.87 -0.95 -8.60
C GLY A 24 3.94 -0.94 -9.69
N LYS A 25 3.70 -0.24 -10.81
CA LYS A 25 4.68 -0.08 -11.87
C LYS A 25 5.94 0.65 -11.37
N ALA A 26 5.76 1.77 -10.67
CA ALA A 26 6.88 2.54 -10.11
C ALA A 26 7.71 1.72 -9.11
N PHE A 27 7.06 0.89 -8.30
CA PHE A 27 7.76 -0.02 -7.39
C PHE A 27 8.63 -1.03 -8.13
N VAL A 28 8.08 -1.71 -9.13
CA VAL A 28 8.85 -2.68 -9.94
C VAL A 28 10.03 -2.02 -10.64
N GLU A 29 9.83 -0.85 -11.26
CA GLU A 29 10.88 -0.06 -11.91
C GLU A 29 12.00 0.36 -10.92
N ALA A 30 11.66 0.65 -9.68
CA ALA A 30 12.65 1.01 -8.65
C ALA A 30 13.58 -0.14 -8.27
N ILE A 31 13.07 -1.39 -8.30
CA ILE A 31 13.79 -2.56 -7.79
C ILE A 31 14.39 -3.46 -8.87
N GLN A 32 13.84 -3.49 -10.09
CA GLN A 32 14.28 -4.45 -11.13
C GLN A 32 15.77 -4.34 -11.47
N ASP A 33 16.30 -3.12 -11.55
CA ASP A 33 17.68 -2.81 -11.91
C ASP A 33 18.53 -2.37 -10.70
N PHE A 34 18.12 -2.75 -9.48
CA PHE A 34 18.85 -2.40 -8.27
C PHE A 34 20.17 -3.14 -8.20
N ASN A 35 21.25 -2.47 -7.77
CA ASN A 35 22.55 -3.08 -7.63
C ASN A 35 22.51 -4.18 -6.56
N GLU A 36 22.94 -5.39 -6.92
CA GLU A 36 22.87 -6.56 -6.05
C GLU A 36 23.68 -6.40 -4.75
N LYS A 37 24.85 -5.75 -4.83
CA LYS A 37 25.69 -5.49 -3.66
C LYS A 37 25.01 -4.62 -2.62
N HIS A 38 24.17 -3.69 -3.05
CA HIS A 38 23.49 -2.73 -2.17
C HIS A 38 22.05 -3.13 -1.82
N TRP A 39 21.51 -4.14 -2.50
CA TRP A 39 20.15 -4.63 -2.29
C TRP A 39 19.85 -4.97 -0.82
N TYR A 40 20.81 -5.59 -0.14
CA TYR A 40 20.72 -6.00 1.27
C TYR A 40 21.38 -5.00 2.24
N MET A 41 21.98 -3.92 1.74
CA MET A 41 22.69 -2.96 2.57
C MET A 41 21.70 -2.05 3.31
N ARG A 42 21.80 -2.00 4.63
CA ARG A 42 21.06 -1.05 5.45
C ARG A 42 21.79 0.30 5.48
N PRO A 43 21.14 1.43 5.17
CA PRO A 43 21.77 2.76 5.16
C PRO A 43 22.28 3.23 6.52
N GLY A 44 21.70 2.72 7.61
CA GLY A 44 22.07 3.06 8.98
C GLY A 44 21.42 2.15 10.01
N ALA A 45 21.82 2.30 11.27
CA ALA A 45 21.25 1.53 12.36
C ALA A 45 19.73 1.76 12.47
N GLY A 46 18.95 0.67 12.52
CA GLY A 46 17.49 0.73 12.60
C GLY A 46 16.79 1.19 11.32
N GLN A 47 17.50 1.24 10.19
CA GLN A 47 16.92 1.51 8.88
C GLN A 47 16.85 0.22 8.06
N TRP A 48 15.81 0.11 7.25
CA TRP A 48 15.64 -1.03 6.36
C TRP A 48 16.52 -0.91 5.11
N SER A 49 16.96 -2.05 4.60
CA SER A 49 17.53 -2.17 3.27
C SER A 49 16.45 -2.05 2.18
N ALA A 50 16.88 -1.92 0.92
CA ALA A 50 15.95 -1.96 -0.21
C ALA A 50 15.19 -3.29 -0.27
N ALA A 51 15.88 -4.40 0.02
CA ALA A 51 15.29 -5.73 0.09
C ALA A 51 14.20 -5.84 1.15
N GLU A 52 14.44 -5.31 2.35
CA GLU A 52 13.46 -5.31 3.44
C GLU A 52 12.25 -4.44 3.14
N CYS A 53 12.45 -3.25 2.54
CA CYS A 53 11.35 -2.41 2.08
C CYS A 53 10.49 -3.12 1.01
N ALA A 54 11.12 -3.79 0.05
CA ALA A 54 10.42 -4.50 -1.01
C ALA A 54 9.67 -5.73 -0.48
N GLN A 55 10.29 -6.48 0.43
CA GLN A 55 9.65 -7.61 1.11
C GLN A 55 8.43 -7.16 1.90
N HIS A 56 8.53 -6.05 2.64
CA HIS A 56 7.41 -5.50 3.40
C HIS A 56 6.23 -5.09 2.49
N ILE A 57 6.50 -4.45 1.34
CA ILE A 57 5.45 -4.15 0.35
C ILE A 57 4.75 -5.44 -0.11
N LEU A 58 5.51 -6.48 -0.43
CA LEU A 58 4.94 -7.76 -0.87
C LEU A 58 4.11 -8.42 0.24
N GLU A 59 4.63 -8.49 1.46
CA GLU A 59 3.95 -9.14 2.59
C GLU A 59 2.64 -8.43 2.95
N THR A 60 2.63 -7.10 2.93
CA THR A 60 1.39 -6.34 3.15
C THR A 60 0.38 -6.58 2.05
N GLU A 61 0.80 -6.69 0.79
CA GLU A 61 -0.08 -7.01 -0.34
C GLU A 61 -0.67 -8.41 -0.23
N LEU A 62 0.13 -9.41 0.18
CA LEU A 62 -0.28 -10.80 0.26
C LEU A 62 -1.19 -11.10 1.45
N TYR A 63 -0.85 -10.57 2.63
CA TYR A 63 -1.38 -11.07 3.88
C TYR A 63 -2.26 -10.09 4.65
N TYR A 64 -2.17 -8.79 4.32
CA TYR A 64 -2.82 -7.78 5.12
C TYR A 64 -3.98 -7.07 4.40
N TYR A 65 -3.77 -6.64 3.17
CA TYR A 65 -4.71 -5.74 2.51
C TYR A 65 -6.02 -6.40 2.14
N MET A 66 -6.00 -7.41 1.30
CA MET A 66 -7.24 -8.04 0.84
C MET A 66 -7.99 -8.77 1.95
N PRO A 67 -7.34 -9.50 2.87
CA PRO A 67 -8.02 -10.05 4.03
C PRO A 67 -8.74 -8.99 4.88
N THR A 68 -8.14 -7.81 5.04
CA THR A 68 -8.78 -6.70 5.76
C THR A 68 -10.00 -6.16 5.00
N VAL A 69 -9.86 -5.92 3.69
CA VAL A 69 -10.95 -5.43 2.83
C VAL A 69 -12.12 -6.41 2.83
N GLU A 70 -11.86 -7.70 2.60
CA GLU A 70 -12.89 -8.74 2.56
C GLU A 70 -13.61 -8.88 3.89
N LYS A 71 -12.86 -8.88 4.99
CA LYS A 71 -13.42 -8.93 6.34
C LYS A 71 -14.38 -7.76 6.57
N VAL A 72 -13.92 -6.53 6.30
CA VAL A 72 -14.70 -5.32 6.58
C VAL A 72 -15.92 -5.22 5.67
N LEU A 73 -15.81 -5.60 4.39
CA LEU A 73 -16.97 -5.64 3.48
C LEU A 73 -17.97 -6.76 3.82
N SER A 74 -17.59 -7.76 4.60
CA SER A 74 -18.52 -8.80 5.09
C SER A 74 -19.40 -8.31 6.24
N GLU A 75 -19.01 -7.24 6.91
CA GLU A 75 -19.75 -6.63 8.01
C GLU A 75 -20.98 -5.86 7.51
N GLU A 76 -21.94 -5.61 8.39
CA GLU A 76 -23.10 -4.78 8.05
C GLU A 76 -22.66 -3.32 7.86
N PRO A 77 -23.13 -2.63 6.81
CA PRO A 77 -22.81 -1.23 6.59
C PRO A 77 -23.26 -0.34 7.76
N ALA A 78 -22.44 0.63 8.11
CA ALA A 78 -22.67 1.58 9.21
C ALA A 78 -22.77 3.04 8.70
N PRO A 79 -23.78 3.42 7.93
CA PRO A 79 -23.87 4.73 7.27
C PRO A 79 -23.86 5.92 8.25
N ALA A 80 -24.24 5.71 9.51
CA ALA A 80 -24.13 6.72 10.54
C ALA A 80 -22.70 7.21 10.81
N ARG A 81 -21.68 6.39 10.44
CA ARG A 81 -20.26 6.70 10.59
C ARG A 81 -19.64 7.42 9.39
N MET A 82 -20.37 7.61 8.29
CA MET A 82 -19.81 8.20 7.06
C MET A 82 -19.18 9.59 7.29
N ALA A 83 -19.72 10.37 8.20
CA ALA A 83 -19.15 11.67 8.55
C ALA A 83 -17.73 11.59 9.11
N GLU A 84 -17.34 10.47 9.74
CA GLU A 84 -16.01 10.26 10.33
C GLU A 84 -14.91 10.10 9.26
N ALA A 85 -15.29 9.61 8.07
CA ALA A 85 -14.37 9.38 6.93
C ALA A 85 -14.46 10.47 5.84
N ASN A 86 -15.49 11.31 5.87
CA ASN A 86 -15.77 12.26 4.79
C ASN A 86 -14.61 13.21 4.49
N GLY A 87 -14.28 13.37 3.22
CA GLY A 87 -13.28 14.32 2.72
C GLY A 87 -11.81 13.92 2.95
N LYS A 88 -11.53 12.70 3.43
CA LYS A 88 -10.18 12.25 3.74
C LYS A 88 -9.38 11.69 2.55
N ASP A 89 -9.99 11.43 1.42
CA ASP A 89 -9.37 10.73 0.28
C ASP A 89 -8.00 11.32 -0.10
N ASN A 90 -7.95 12.62 -0.39
CA ASN A 90 -6.71 13.30 -0.77
C ASN A 90 -5.72 13.41 0.40
N SER A 91 -6.21 13.59 1.62
CA SER A 91 -5.33 13.71 2.80
C SER A 91 -4.64 12.39 3.15
N ILE A 92 -5.30 11.25 2.88
CA ILE A 92 -4.70 9.91 3.05
C ILE A 92 -3.56 9.73 2.05
N ILE A 93 -3.79 10.02 0.77
CA ILE A 93 -2.74 9.95 -0.26
C ILE A 93 -1.57 10.85 0.12
N ALA A 94 -1.83 12.14 0.35
CA ALA A 94 -0.80 13.11 0.68
C ALA A 94 -0.04 12.77 1.97
N GLY A 95 -0.75 12.29 3.01
CA GLY A 95 -0.16 11.90 4.29
C GLY A 95 0.76 10.68 4.18
N MET A 96 0.40 9.71 3.35
CA MET A 96 1.22 8.52 3.10
C MET A 96 2.42 8.84 2.21
N GLU A 97 2.24 9.66 1.18
CA GLU A 97 3.32 10.06 0.26
C GLU A 97 4.27 11.08 0.89
N ASN A 98 3.83 11.84 1.90
CA ASN A 98 4.71 12.74 2.65
C ASN A 98 5.65 11.95 3.57
N ARG A 99 6.96 11.98 3.24
CA ARG A 99 8.02 11.24 3.93
C ARG A 99 8.76 12.06 4.99
N GLU A 100 8.40 13.32 5.19
CA GLU A 100 8.95 14.16 6.26
C GLU A 100 8.56 13.63 7.66
N TYR A 101 7.38 13.02 7.76
CA TYR A 101 6.93 12.40 8.99
C TYR A 101 7.34 10.92 9.03
N LYS A 102 8.16 10.58 10.04
CA LYS A 102 8.47 9.18 10.34
C LYS A 102 7.24 8.53 10.97
N ILE A 103 6.58 7.65 10.26
CA ILE A 103 5.55 6.77 10.81
C ILE A 103 6.32 5.67 11.57
N LYS A 104 6.07 5.53 12.87
CA LYS A 104 6.56 4.36 13.61
C LYS A 104 5.83 3.14 13.09
N GLY A 105 6.59 2.19 12.54
CA GLY A 105 6.07 0.88 12.17
C GLY A 105 5.38 0.21 13.36
N GLN A 106 4.33 -0.53 13.09
CA GLN A 106 3.68 -1.36 14.10
C GLN A 106 4.52 -2.65 14.30
N PRO A 107 4.43 -3.34 15.46
CA PRO A 107 5.23 -4.54 15.72
C PRO A 107 5.09 -5.66 14.68
N TRP A 108 3.97 -5.71 13.93
CA TRP A 108 3.74 -6.67 12.84
C TRP A 108 4.38 -6.25 11.49
N GLU A 109 4.98 -5.07 11.42
CA GLU A 109 5.68 -4.56 10.24
C GLU A 109 7.17 -4.95 10.23
N GLU A 110 7.62 -5.74 11.20
CA GLU A 110 8.95 -6.34 11.13
C GLU A 110 9.00 -7.26 9.91
N SER A 111 9.87 -6.94 8.95
CA SER A 111 10.04 -7.79 7.78
C SER A 111 10.47 -9.20 8.22
N SER A 112 10.01 -10.24 7.51
CA SER A 112 10.44 -11.60 7.78
C SER A 112 11.97 -11.68 7.73
N GLU A 113 12.58 -12.48 8.61
CA GLU A 113 14.06 -12.67 8.66
C GLU A 113 14.63 -13.17 7.32
N LYS A 114 13.79 -13.69 6.43
CA LYS A 114 14.18 -14.26 5.16
C LYS A 114 13.57 -13.48 4.00
N VAL A 115 14.36 -12.58 3.43
CA VAL A 115 14.00 -11.88 2.18
C VAL A 115 14.03 -12.88 1.03
N ILE A 116 12.96 -12.92 0.23
CA ILE A 116 12.90 -13.77 -0.96
C ILE A 116 13.75 -13.18 -2.10
N ASP A 117 14.10 -14.03 -3.06
CA ASP A 117 14.77 -13.60 -4.28
C ASP A 117 14.01 -12.46 -4.98
N ARG A 118 14.75 -11.49 -5.53
CA ARG A 118 14.19 -10.27 -6.13
C ARG A 118 13.28 -10.58 -7.33
N GLU A 119 13.65 -11.50 -8.19
CA GLU A 119 12.84 -11.85 -9.36
C GLU A 119 11.54 -12.54 -8.93
N ALA A 120 11.63 -13.44 -7.95
CA ALA A 120 10.48 -14.08 -7.35
C ALA A 120 9.55 -13.06 -6.65
N LEU A 121 10.15 -12.06 -5.97
CA LEU A 121 9.41 -10.97 -5.33
C LEU A 121 8.64 -10.15 -6.37
N ILE A 122 9.30 -9.72 -7.45
CA ILE A 122 8.67 -8.94 -8.53
C ILE A 122 7.50 -9.73 -9.14
N THR A 123 7.74 -11.00 -9.50
CA THR A 123 6.74 -11.86 -10.13
C THR A 123 5.52 -12.04 -9.21
N THR A 124 5.76 -12.32 -7.93
CA THR A 124 4.69 -12.54 -6.95
C THR A 124 3.89 -11.26 -6.69
N PHE A 125 4.58 -10.12 -6.56
CA PHE A 125 3.93 -8.83 -6.38
C PHE A 125 3.04 -8.45 -7.57
N GLN A 126 3.58 -8.58 -8.79
CA GLN A 126 2.82 -8.26 -10.02
C GLN A 126 1.57 -9.14 -10.15
N ALA A 127 1.70 -10.44 -9.90
CA ALA A 127 0.57 -11.35 -9.95
C ALA A 127 -0.50 -10.96 -8.92
N LYS A 128 -0.10 -10.71 -7.66
CA LYS A 128 -1.03 -10.34 -6.59
C LYS A 128 -1.69 -8.98 -6.83
N ARG A 129 -0.93 -7.99 -7.28
CA ARG A 129 -1.47 -6.67 -7.62
C ARG A 129 -2.49 -6.76 -8.76
N ALA A 130 -2.23 -7.57 -9.78
CA ALA A 130 -3.18 -7.81 -10.87
C ALA A 130 -4.46 -8.50 -10.37
N GLU A 131 -4.35 -9.51 -9.49
CA GLU A 131 -5.53 -10.13 -8.85
C GLU A 131 -6.36 -9.10 -8.08
N ASN A 132 -5.73 -8.26 -7.27
CA ASN A 132 -6.41 -7.24 -6.47
C ASN A 132 -7.11 -6.19 -7.34
N ILE A 133 -6.52 -5.81 -8.48
CA ILE A 133 -7.14 -4.90 -9.45
C ILE A 133 -8.35 -5.55 -10.11
N VAL A 134 -8.24 -6.79 -10.59
CA VAL A 134 -9.35 -7.54 -11.16
C VAL A 134 -10.48 -7.72 -10.15
N TRP A 135 -10.14 -7.99 -8.89
CA TRP A 135 -11.12 -8.05 -7.81
C TRP A 135 -11.86 -6.71 -7.65
N LEU A 136 -11.12 -5.59 -7.61
CA LEU A 136 -11.73 -4.25 -7.46
C LEU A 136 -12.61 -3.89 -8.66
N GLU A 137 -12.21 -4.22 -9.87
CA GLU A 137 -13.01 -4.02 -11.09
C GLU A 137 -14.38 -4.68 -11.02
N ASN A 138 -14.42 -5.91 -10.50
CA ASN A 138 -15.62 -6.74 -10.44
C ASN A 138 -16.36 -6.67 -9.11
N SER A 139 -15.79 -6.02 -8.09
CA SER A 139 -16.39 -5.97 -6.78
C SER A 139 -17.56 -4.99 -6.70
N GLU A 140 -18.56 -5.39 -5.93
CA GLU A 140 -19.67 -4.55 -5.49
C GLU A 140 -19.75 -4.61 -3.96
N GLY A 141 -20.05 -3.49 -3.32
CA GLY A 141 -20.13 -3.46 -1.86
C GLY A 141 -20.26 -2.06 -1.30
N ALA A 142 -20.45 -1.99 -0.01
CA ALA A 142 -20.66 -0.74 0.71
C ALA A 142 -19.31 -0.05 1.06
N PHE A 143 -18.46 0.19 0.08
CA PHE A 143 -17.10 0.73 0.24
C PHE A 143 -17.06 2.03 1.04
N ARG A 144 -18.12 2.85 0.97
CA ARG A 144 -18.22 4.13 1.67
C ARG A 144 -18.94 4.06 3.01
N ALA A 145 -19.51 2.89 3.37
CA ALA A 145 -20.22 2.68 4.63
C ALA A 145 -19.69 1.52 5.48
N ASN A 146 -18.56 0.93 5.09
CA ASN A 146 -17.79 -0.01 5.90
C ASN A 146 -16.46 0.63 6.28
N PHE A 147 -16.05 0.52 7.56
CA PHE A 147 -14.98 1.35 8.13
C PHE A 147 -13.90 0.54 8.83
N ILE A 148 -12.70 1.11 8.83
CA ILE A 148 -11.52 0.63 9.52
C ILE A 148 -11.06 1.74 10.47
N ASP A 149 -10.94 1.44 11.76
CA ASP A 149 -10.33 2.37 12.71
C ASP A 149 -8.82 2.17 12.67
N PHE A 150 -8.14 3.05 11.91
CA PHE A 150 -6.72 2.90 11.60
C PHE A 150 -5.85 3.73 12.53
N PRO A 151 -4.83 3.13 13.20
CA PRO A 151 -3.93 3.85 14.09
C PRO A 151 -3.25 5.04 13.38
N GLY A 152 -3.38 6.23 13.95
CA GLY A 152 -2.76 7.46 13.41
C GLY A 152 -3.57 8.18 12.32
N MET A 153 -4.56 7.52 11.69
CA MET A 153 -5.44 8.15 10.69
C MET A 153 -6.91 8.26 11.15
N GLY A 154 -7.25 7.59 12.27
CA GLY A 154 -8.63 7.50 12.74
C GLY A 154 -9.48 6.60 11.84
N THR A 155 -10.78 6.87 11.81
CA THR A 155 -11.73 6.12 10.98
C THR A 155 -11.55 6.45 9.50
N ILE A 156 -11.36 5.44 8.68
CA ILE A 156 -11.33 5.50 7.22
C ILE A 156 -12.31 4.48 6.64
N ASP A 157 -12.86 4.74 5.47
CA ASP A 157 -13.71 3.78 4.77
C ASP A 157 -12.88 2.81 3.92
N VAL A 158 -13.51 1.76 3.38
CA VAL A 158 -12.82 0.74 2.58
C VAL A 158 -12.21 1.33 1.30
N TYR A 159 -12.85 2.30 0.66
CA TYR A 159 -12.25 2.98 -0.50
C TYR A 159 -10.97 3.74 -0.10
N GLN A 160 -11.01 4.44 0.99
CA GLN A 160 -9.85 5.16 1.54
C GLN A 160 -8.73 4.20 1.95
N PHE A 161 -9.06 3.02 2.43
CA PHE A 161 -8.07 1.99 2.71
C PHE A 161 -7.39 1.49 1.43
N ILE A 162 -8.12 1.37 0.31
CA ILE A 162 -7.51 1.04 -0.99
C ILE A 162 -6.55 2.14 -1.45
N LEU A 163 -6.90 3.42 -1.25
CA LEU A 163 -6.00 4.55 -1.53
C LEU A 163 -4.76 4.52 -0.62
N PHE A 164 -4.95 4.18 0.66
CA PHE A 164 -3.85 3.97 1.60
C PHE A 164 -2.88 2.89 1.12
N ILE A 165 -3.38 1.72 0.69
CA ILE A 165 -2.56 0.61 0.17
C ILE A 165 -1.65 1.08 -0.97
N SER A 166 -2.21 1.76 -1.96
CA SER A 166 -1.43 2.22 -3.12
C SER A 166 -0.41 3.29 -2.73
N SER A 167 -0.77 4.23 -1.85
CA SER A 167 0.15 5.28 -1.37
C SER A 167 1.22 4.75 -0.42
N HIS A 168 0.94 3.69 0.34
CA HIS A 168 1.91 2.96 1.13
C HIS A 168 3.02 2.34 0.24
N THR A 169 2.64 1.79 -0.91
CA THR A 169 3.60 1.34 -1.92
C THR A 169 4.50 2.50 -2.38
N THR A 170 3.93 3.68 -2.69
CA THR A 170 4.70 4.88 -3.05
C THR A 170 5.70 5.28 -1.96
N ARG A 171 5.26 5.27 -0.70
CA ARG A 171 6.12 5.62 0.45
C ARG A 171 7.38 4.76 0.53
N HIS A 172 7.22 3.45 0.46
CA HIS A 172 8.35 2.51 0.53
C HIS A 172 9.17 2.48 -0.76
N THR A 173 8.56 2.69 -1.92
CA THR A 173 9.29 2.92 -3.18
C THR A 173 10.23 4.12 -3.07
N GLY A 174 9.77 5.21 -2.46
CA GLY A 174 10.61 6.36 -2.19
C GLY A 174 11.77 6.06 -1.23
N GLN A 175 11.59 5.20 -0.21
CA GLN A 175 12.69 4.75 0.66
C GLN A 175 13.73 3.93 -0.12
N ILE A 176 13.29 3.05 -1.01
CA ILE A 176 14.17 2.29 -1.91
C ILE A 176 14.97 3.25 -2.81
N GLN A 177 14.33 4.28 -3.35
CA GLN A 177 15.00 5.27 -4.19
C GLN A 177 16.06 6.06 -3.43
N ASP A 178 15.80 6.46 -2.17
CA ASP A 178 16.81 7.13 -1.34
C ASP A 178 18.05 6.25 -1.13
N ILE A 179 17.87 4.94 -0.93
CA ILE A 179 18.98 4.01 -0.78
C ILE A 179 19.78 3.93 -2.09
N LYS A 180 19.10 3.92 -3.23
CA LYS A 180 19.72 3.94 -4.56
C LYS A 180 20.53 5.22 -4.80
N ASP A 181 20.02 6.36 -4.37
CA ASP A 181 20.69 7.65 -4.55
C ASP A 181 21.95 7.78 -3.65
N LEU A 182 21.95 7.15 -2.47
CA LEU A 182 23.15 7.07 -1.62
C LEU A 182 24.31 6.30 -2.27
N GLU A 183 24.01 5.30 -3.11
CA GLU A 183 25.03 4.58 -3.88
C GLU A 183 25.80 5.48 -4.84
N PHE A 184 25.08 6.30 -5.59
CA PHE A 184 25.70 7.20 -6.58
C PHE A 184 26.59 8.25 -5.91
N SER A 185 26.26 8.67 -4.68
CA SER A 185 27.02 9.65 -3.91
C SER A 185 28.34 9.10 -3.36
N GLN A 186 28.47 7.79 -3.15
CA GLN A 186 29.67 7.12 -2.63
C GLN A 186 30.60 6.60 -3.72
N SER A 187 30.14 6.59 -4.97
CA SER A 187 30.89 6.10 -6.14
C SER A 187 31.51 7.22 -6.98
N ALA A 188 31.27 8.48 -6.61
CA ALA A 188 31.82 9.70 -7.23
C ALA A 188 32.94 10.29 -6.37
#